data_ed4aa4acf17c2bd2ae770597e35d2c4c
#
_entry.id   ed4aa4acf17c2bd2ae770597e35d2c4c
#
_cell.length_a   1.000
_cell.length_b   1.000
_cell.length_c   1.000
_cell.angle_alpha   90.00
_cell.angle_beta   90.00
_cell.angle_gamma   90.00
#
_symmetry.space_group_name_H-M   'P 1'
#
loop_
_entity.id
_entity.type
_entity.pdbx_description
1 polymer ?
#
loop_
_entity_poly.entity_id
_entity_poly.type
_entity_poly.pdbx_seq_one_letter_code
_entity_poly.pdbx_strand_id
1 'polypeptide(L)'
;MRIGIDLGGTKIEGIALDDTGRALVRRRVPTPRGDYAGTVEAVAALVRDLEAEIGVQATVGVGMPGALSRVSGRVKNANSTWLIGQPLQRDLDASLGRPVRLANDANCFALSEAVDGAGQGARVVFGVILGTGVGGGIVVDGRVLEGPNAIAGEWGHNPLPRPAAADLPLRPCYCGRAGCIETYLCGPALEREGGPASDAALARYEERLARALAGVINLLDPDVIVLGGGVSNIGRLYTTVPARWGEHVFSDHVATRLERNAHGDSSGVRGAAWLWGGTPAR
;
A
#
# COMPACT_ATOMS: atom_id res chain seq x y z
N MET A 1 22.62 6.21 -1.10
CA MET A 1 22.15 4.87 -0.66
C MET A 1 20.94 5.00 0.26
N ARG A 2 19.99 4.09 0.14
CA ARG A 2 18.72 4.07 0.89
C ARG A 2 18.43 2.67 1.39
N ILE A 3 17.92 2.56 2.61
CA ILE A 3 17.38 1.31 3.15
C ILE A 3 15.89 1.47 3.33
N GLY A 4 15.14 0.53 2.80
CA GLY A 4 13.71 0.35 3.06
C GLY A 4 13.48 -0.88 3.92
N ILE A 5 12.56 -0.73 4.87
CA ILE A 5 12.07 -1.83 5.71
C ILE A 5 10.56 -1.95 5.50
N ASP A 6 10.08 -3.16 5.27
CA ASP A 6 8.66 -3.50 5.30
C ASP A 6 8.38 -4.31 6.57
N LEU A 7 7.71 -3.67 7.53
CA LEU A 7 7.37 -4.26 8.82
C LEU A 7 6.03 -4.99 8.72
N GLY A 8 6.07 -6.24 8.27
CA GLY A 8 4.89 -7.09 8.22
C GLY A 8 4.59 -7.81 9.54
N GLY A 9 3.37 -8.34 9.67
CA GLY A 9 2.94 -9.06 10.87
C GLY A 9 3.59 -10.41 11.10
N THR A 10 4.28 -11.00 10.12
CA THR A 10 4.93 -12.31 10.19
C THR A 10 6.39 -12.28 9.80
N LYS A 11 6.78 -11.37 8.95
CA LYS A 11 8.15 -11.16 8.45
C LYS A 11 8.45 -9.68 8.37
N ILE A 12 9.69 -9.33 8.59
CA ILE A 12 10.28 -8.02 8.33
C ILE A 12 11.19 -8.20 7.12
N GLU A 13 10.99 -7.36 6.11
CA GLU A 13 11.83 -7.37 4.93
C GLU A 13 12.64 -6.08 4.84
N GLY A 14 13.92 -6.18 4.51
CA GLY A 14 14.80 -5.05 4.29
C GLY A 14 15.44 -5.10 2.90
N ILE A 15 15.57 -3.93 2.27
CA ILE A 15 16.26 -3.74 1.00
C ILE A 15 17.20 -2.55 1.08
N ALA A 16 18.39 -2.70 0.50
CA ALA A 16 19.29 -1.55 0.25
C ALA A 16 19.25 -1.21 -1.24
N LEU A 17 19.00 0.07 -1.56
CA LEU A 17 18.98 0.61 -2.92
C LEU A 17 20.14 1.59 -3.11
N ASP A 18 20.72 1.59 -4.31
CA ASP A 18 21.58 2.69 -4.75
C ASP A 18 20.76 3.92 -5.18
N ASP A 19 21.44 4.99 -5.60
CA ASP A 19 20.78 6.23 -5.98
C ASP A 19 19.99 6.14 -7.29
N THR A 20 20.21 5.08 -8.08
CA THR A 20 19.45 4.77 -9.29
C THR A 20 18.23 3.91 -9.01
N GLY A 21 18.05 3.42 -7.77
CA GLY A 21 16.97 2.50 -7.39
C GLY A 21 17.30 1.02 -7.61
N ARG A 22 18.54 0.68 -8.00
CA ARG A 22 18.95 -0.72 -8.15
C ARG A 22 19.08 -1.36 -6.76
N ALA A 23 18.49 -2.54 -6.59
CA ALA A 23 18.62 -3.32 -5.37
C ALA A 23 20.06 -3.90 -5.27
N LEU A 24 20.72 -3.60 -4.17
CA LEU A 24 22.06 -4.11 -3.84
C LEU A 24 21.96 -5.36 -2.96
N VAL A 25 21.13 -5.27 -1.92
CA VAL A 25 20.93 -6.32 -0.92
C VAL A 25 19.46 -6.41 -0.56
N ARG A 26 18.99 -7.63 -0.30
CA ARG A 26 17.64 -7.89 0.20
C ARG A 26 17.68 -9.01 1.22
N ARG A 27 17.05 -8.80 2.38
CA ARG A 27 16.99 -9.77 3.47
C ARG A 27 15.62 -9.83 4.10
N ARG A 28 15.29 -10.98 4.67
CA ARG A 28 14.04 -11.20 5.42
C ARG A 28 14.35 -11.87 6.73
N VAL A 29 13.69 -11.39 7.79
CA VAL A 29 13.75 -11.98 9.13
C VAL A 29 12.34 -12.19 9.67
N PRO A 30 12.11 -13.15 10.58
CA PRO A 30 10.81 -13.30 11.25
C PRO A 30 10.46 -12.05 12.06
N THR A 31 9.18 -11.69 12.12
CA THR A 31 8.69 -10.67 13.05
C THR A 31 8.53 -11.26 14.45
N PRO A 32 9.07 -10.63 15.51
CA PRO A 32 8.81 -11.00 16.90
C PRO A 32 7.35 -10.67 17.28
N ARG A 33 6.43 -11.56 16.96
CA ARG A 33 4.98 -11.32 17.13
C ARG A 33 4.61 -11.20 18.60
N GLY A 34 3.85 -10.16 18.94
CA GLY A 34 3.43 -9.88 20.32
C GLY A 34 4.51 -9.22 21.19
N ASP A 35 5.72 -9.06 20.66
CA ASP A 35 6.85 -8.42 21.35
C ASP A 35 7.23 -7.12 20.64
N TYR A 36 6.85 -6.00 21.22
CA TYR A 36 7.16 -4.67 20.69
C TYR A 36 8.67 -4.37 20.74
N ALA A 37 9.32 -4.61 21.87
CA ALA A 37 10.74 -4.31 22.04
C ALA A 37 11.60 -5.18 21.11
N GLY A 38 11.29 -6.46 21.01
CA GLY A 38 11.92 -7.38 20.05
C GLY A 38 11.67 -6.96 18.60
N THR A 39 10.49 -6.39 18.28
CA THR A 39 10.21 -5.85 16.92
C THR A 39 11.11 -4.67 16.58
N VAL A 40 11.27 -3.71 17.51
CA VAL A 40 12.17 -2.55 17.33
C VAL A 40 13.62 -3.02 17.12
N GLU A 41 14.09 -3.95 17.97
CA GLU A 41 15.45 -4.47 17.85
C GLU A 41 15.66 -5.28 16.57
N ALA A 42 14.69 -6.09 16.14
CA ALA A 42 14.76 -6.83 14.87
C ALA A 42 14.89 -5.89 13.66
N VAL A 43 14.14 -4.79 13.64
CA VAL A 43 14.26 -3.76 12.59
C VAL A 43 15.66 -3.11 12.63
N ALA A 44 16.11 -2.71 13.83
CA ALA A 44 17.40 -2.05 13.99
C ALA A 44 18.58 -2.97 13.63
N ALA A 45 18.52 -4.24 14.04
CA ALA A 45 19.52 -5.24 13.68
C ALA A 45 19.57 -5.46 12.16
N LEU A 46 18.40 -5.60 11.51
CA LEU A 46 18.32 -5.76 10.05
C LEU A 46 18.93 -4.56 9.31
N VAL A 47 18.68 -3.34 9.79
CA VAL A 47 19.30 -2.13 9.20
C VAL A 47 20.81 -2.16 9.35
N ARG A 48 21.35 -2.49 10.55
CA ARG A 48 22.80 -2.62 10.77
C ARG A 48 23.44 -3.68 9.90
N ASP A 49 22.79 -4.83 9.72
CA ASP A 49 23.28 -5.90 8.85
C ASP A 49 23.34 -5.47 7.39
N LEU A 50 22.31 -4.76 6.89
CA LEU A 50 22.30 -4.22 5.53
C LEU A 50 23.40 -3.17 5.33
N GLU A 51 23.63 -2.28 6.30
CA GLU A 51 24.69 -1.28 6.25
C GLU A 51 26.09 -1.90 6.28
N ALA A 52 26.27 -2.94 7.08
CA ALA A 52 27.55 -3.67 7.12
C ALA A 52 27.86 -4.33 5.76
N GLU A 53 26.82 -4.83 5.06
CA GLU A 53 27.00 -5.46 3.76
C GLU A 53 27.27 -4.45 2.62
N ILE A 54 26.62 -3.28 2.65
CA ILE A 54 26.87 -2.21 1.64
C ILE A 54 28.05 -1.30 2.00
N GLY A 55 28.60 -1.42 3.21
CA GLY A 55 29.79 -0.69 3.67
C GLY A 55 29.58 0.80 3.96
N VAL A 56 28.34 1.30 4.00
CA VAL A 56 28.02 2.71 4.26
C VAL A 56 26.74 2.85 5.07
N GLN A 57 26.67 3.94 5.84
CA GLN A 57 25.43 4.35 6.49
C GLN A 57 24.44 4.92 5.46
N ALA A 58 23.18 4.50 5.51
CA ALA A 58 22.13 4.87 4.56
C ALA A 58 20.98 5.61 5.26
N THR A 59 20.16 6.33 4.48
CA THR A 59 18.86 6.79 4.98
C THR A 59 17.92 5.60 5.17
N VAL A 60 17.09 5.62 6.21
CA VAL A 60 16.19 4.52 6.56
C VAL A 60 14.74 4.97 6.49
N GLY A 61 13.94 4.26 5.70
CA GLY A 61 12.49 4.36 5.70
C GLY A 61 11.83 3.03 6.09
N VAL A 62 10.69 3.10 6.77
CA VAL A 62 9.97 1.93 7.26
C VAL A 62 8.51 2.00 6.83
N GLY A 63 8.07 1.04 6.04
CA GLY A 63 6.66 0.75 5.79
C GLY A 63 6.09 -0.06 6.95
N MET A 64 4.96 0.36 7.49
CA MET A 64 4.34 -0.28 8.64
C MET A 64 2.84 -0.43 8.46
N PRO A 65 2.20 -1.43 9.09
CA PRO A 65 0.75 -1.51 9.12
C PRO A 65 0.17 -0.36 9.96
N GLY A 66 -0.96 0.19 9.52
CA GLY A 66 -1.60 1.33 10.17
C GLY A 66 -0.89 2.66 9.93
N ALA A 67 -1.00 3.61 10.85
CA ALA A 67 -0.45 4.95 10.71
C ALA A 67 0.00 5.52 12.06
N LEU A 68 0.80 6.59 12.02
CA LEU A 68 1.11 7.37 13.22
C LEU A 68 0.00 8.40 13.48
N SER A 69 -0.46 8.48 14.71
CA SER A 69 -1.36 9.54 15.14
C SER A 69 -0.64 10.87 15.15
N ARG A 70 -1.17 11.87 14.46
CA ARG A 70 -0.63 13.25 14.45
C ARG A 70 -0.72 13.94 15.82
N VAL A 71 -1.60 13.44 16.72
CA VAL A 71 -1.81 14.00 18.04
C VAL A 71 -0.83 13.41 19.07
N SER A 72 -0.66 12.08 19.07
CA SER A 72 0.12 11.39 20.08
C SER A 72 1.48 10.87 19.60
N GLY A 73 1.78 10.88 18.30
CA GLY A 73 2.97 10.26 17.72
C GLY A 73 3.01 8.73 17.83
N ARG A 74 1.90 8.10 18.25
CA ARG A 74 1.81 6.66 18.49
C ARG A 74 1.12 5.94 17.34
N VAL A 75 1.45 4.66 17.16
CA VAL A 75 0.81 3.81 16.14
C VAL A 75 -0.68 3.64 16.42
N LYS A 76 -1.49 3.76 15.37
CA LYS A 76 -2.93 3.51 15.34
C LYS A 76 -3.33 2.63 14.16
N ASN A 77 -4.51 1.99 14.24
CA ASN A 77 -5.15 1.25 13.14
C ASN A 77 -4.28 0.13 12.54
N ALA A 78 -3.37 -0.47 13.32
CA ALA A 78 -2.54 -1.57 12.85
C ALA A 78 -3.19 -2.94 13.07
N ASN A 79 -3.07 -3.84 12.08
CA ASN A 79 -3.43 -5.25 12.25
C ASN A 79 -2.41 -5.99 13.15
N SER A 80 -1.18 -5.52 13.23
CA SER A 80 -0.17 -5.93 14.20
C SER A 80 -0.45 -5.23 15.54
N THR A 81 -1.38 -5.79 16.33
CA THR A 81 -1.98 -5.12 17.50
C THR A 81 -0.98 -4.73 18.57
N TRP A 82 0.16 -5.43 18.72
CA TRP A 82 1.22 -5.10 19.69
C TRP A 82 1.96 -3.79 19.39
N LEU A 83 1.79 -3.25 18.17
CA LEU A 83 2.32 -1.93 17.80
C LEU A 83 1.38 -0.79 18.21
N ILE A 84 0.08 -1.07 18.39
CA ILE A 84 -0.92 -0.03 18.67
C ILE A 84 -0.60 0.67 20.01
N GLY A 85 -0.62 2.00 19.97
CA GLY A 85 -0.30 2.84 21.13
C GLY A 85 1.19 2.98 21.45
N GLN A 86 2.07 2.34 20.66
CA GLN A 86 3.53 2.41 20.86
C GLN A 86 4.14 3.59 20.08
N PRO A 87 5.20 4.21 20.60
CA PRO A 87 5.89 5.35 19.98
C PRO A 87 6.99 4.87 19.00
N LEU A 88 6.61 4.07 18.02
CA LEU A 88 7.53 3.35 17.12
C LEU A 88 8.57 4.25 16.43
N GLN A 89 8.16 5.46 16.01
CA GLN A 89 9.07 6.43 15.40
C GLN A 89 10.24 6.77 16.34
N ARG A 90 9.89 7.20 17.55
CA ARG A 90 10.88 7.61 18.56
C ARG A 90 11.83 6.47 18.92
N ASP A 91 11.29 5.26 19.09
CA ASP A 91 12.07 4.13 19.57
C ASP A 91 13.01 3.59 18.48
N LEU A 92 12.61 3.65 17.21
CA LEU A 92 13.51 3.37 16.09
C LEU A 92 14.59 4.44 15.89
N ASP A 93 14.24 5.74 16.03
CA ASP A 93 15.20 6.83 16.00
C ASP A 93 16.27 6.65 17.08
N ALA A 94 15.86 6.30 18.30
CA ALA A 94 16.76 6.06 19.43
C ALA A 94 17.65 4.81 19.19
N SER A 95 17.09 3.70 18.71
CA SER A 95 17.83 2.46 18.49
C SER A 95 18.87 2.56 17.36
N LEU A 96 18.60 3.40 16.34
CA LEU A 96 19.51 3.64 15.20
C LEU A 96 20.39 4.88 15.39
N GLY A 97 20.14 5.69 16.43
CA GLY A 97 20.90 6.92 16.70
C GLY A 97 20.71 8.01 15.63
N ARG A 98 19.66 7.93 14.82
CA ARG A 98 19.36 8.87 13.74
C ARG A 98 17.87 8.82 13.35
N PRO A 99 17.35 9.89 12.70
CA PRO A 99 15.97 9.90 12.22
C PRO A 99 15.69 8.78 11.22
N VAL A 100 14.53 8.12 11.35
CA VAL A 100 13.92 7.27 10.33
C VAL A 100 12.64 7.92 9.81
N ARG A 101 12.14 7.50 8.67
CA ARG A 101 10.82 7.92 8.16
C ARG A 101 9.89 6.73 8.13
N LEU A 102 8.70 6.90 8.70
CA LEU A 102 7.66 5.87 8.72
C LEU A 102 6.51 6.28 7.81
N ALA A 103 5.95 5.30 7.10
CA ALA A 103 4.69 5.47 6.37
C ALA A 103 3.88 4.18 6.44
N ASN A 104 2.58 4.30 6.14
CA ASN A 104 1.73 3.13 5.94
C ASN A 104 2.24 2.29 4.75
N ASP A 105 2.03 0.97 4.81
CA ASP A 105 2.45 0.00 3.79
C ASP A 105 1.88 0.31 2.39
N ALA A 106 0.60 0.69 2.29
CA ALA A 106 -0.01 1.07 1.02
C ALA A 106 0.54 2.42 0.49
N ASN A 107 0.92 3.36 1.35
CA ASN A 107 1.62 4.57 0.96
C ASN A 107 3.02 4.25 0.40
N CYS A 108 3.75 3.35 1.04
CA CYS A 108 5.03 2.86 0.51
C CYS A 108 4.85 2.17 -0.84
N PHE A 109 3.82 1.32 -0.99
CA PHE A 109 3.49 0.71 -2.27
C PHE A 109 3.28 1.78 -3.36
N ALA A 110 2.39 2.75 -3.12
CA ALA A 110 2.09 3.81 -4.07
C ALA A 110 3.34 4.65 -4.43
N LEU A 111 4.20 4.94 -3.44
CA LEU A 111 5.43 5.69 -3.65
C LEU A 111 6.43 4.93 -4.52
N SER A 112 6.62 3.63 -4.29
CA SER A 112 7.47 2.80 -5.16
C SER A 112 6.99 2.86 -6.60
N GLU A 113 5.70 2.62 -6.82
CA GLU A 113 5.14 2.60 -8.16
C GLU A 113 5.21 3.98 -8.85
N ALA A 114 5.12 5.07 -8.09
CA ALA A 114 5.23 6.43 -8.61
C ALA A 114 6.69 6.80 -8.96
N VAL A 115 7.67 6.31 -8.20
CA VAL A 115 9.07 6.72 -8.34
C VAL A 115 9.79 5.91 -9.41
N ASP A 116 9.71 4.58 -9.35
CA ASP A 116 10.47 3.68 -10.22
C ASP A 116 9.66 2.48 -10.73
N GLY A 117 8.32 2.53 -10.63
CA GLY A 117 7.42 1.48 -11.04
C GLY A 117 6.47 1.88 -12.18
N ALA A 118 5.29 1.26 -12.21
CA ALA A 118 4.29 1.41 -13.29
C ALA A 118 3.69 2.82 -13.40
N GLY A 119 3.80 3.63 -12.33
CA GLY A 119 3.37 5.03 -12.29
C GLY A 119 4.48 6.03 -12.57
N GLN A 120 5.67 5.58 -12.97
CA GLN A 120 6.79 6.50 -13.20
C GLN A 120 6.45 7.55 -14.27
N GLY A 121 6.74 8.82 -13.94
CA GLY A 121 6.44 9.96 -14.80
C GLY A 121 5.00 10.50 -14.69
N ALA A 122 4.11 9.83 -13.99
CA ALA A 122 2.79 10.35 -13.67
C ALA A 122 2.87 11.38 -12.54
N ARG A 123 2.01 12.39 -12.61
CA ARG A 123 1.92 13.41 -11.58
C ARG A 123 1.10 12.96 -10.38
N VAL A 124 -0.02 12.30 -10.65
CA VAL A 124 -0.94 11.76 -9.63
C VAL A 124 -1.05 10.25 -9.79
N VAL A 125 -0.59 9.51 -8.80
CA VAL A 125 -0.63 8.04 -8.76
C VAL A 125 -1.53 7.60 -7.61
N PHE A 126 -2.49 6.73 -7.89
CA PHE A 126 -3.26 6.02 -6.88
C PHE A 126 -2.83 4.56 -6.83
N GLY A 127 -2.07 4.19 -5.79
CA GLY A 127 -1.68 2.81 -5.54
C GLY A 127 -2.79 2.06 -4.79
N VAL A 128 -3.14 0.87 -5.24
CA VAL A 128 -4.20 0.03 -4.68
C VAL A 128 -3.64 -1.34 -4.35
N ILE A 129 -3.79 -1.78 -3.12
CA ILE A 129 -3.45 -3.14 -2.71
C ILE A 129 -4.74 -3.96 -2.56
N LEU A 130 -4.87 -5.02 -3.37
CA LEU A 130 -5.97 -5.99 -3.32
C LEU A 130 -5.41 -7.33 -2.84
N GLY A 131 -5.39 -7.51 -1.52
CA GLY A 131 -4.82 -8.68 -0.84
C GLY A 131 -5.79 -9.28 0.16
N THR A 132 -5.32 -9.60 1.37
CA THR A 132 -6.17 -10.04 2.51
C THR A 132 -7.17 -8.95 2.89
N GLY A 133 -6.78 -7.67 2.75
CA GLY A 133 -7.63 -6.49 2.85
C GLY A 133 -7.56 -5.66 1.57
N VAL A 134 -8.06 -4.42 1.64
CA VAL A 134 -7.99 -3.41 0.58
C VAL A 134 -7.36 -2.14 1.12
N GLY A 135 -6.13 -1.88 0.69
CA GLY A 135 -5.41 -0.65 1.01
C GLY A 135 -5.31 0.30 -0.18
N GLY A 136 -4.93 1.54 0.10
CA GLY A 136 -4.60 2.51 -0.94
C GLY A 136 -3.64 3.57 -0.45
N GLY A 137 -2.88 4.12 -1.39
CA GLY A 137 -1.97 5.24 -1.16
C GLY A 137 -2.04 6.22 -2.32
N ILE A 138 -1.85 7.49 -2.00
CA ILE A 138 -1.91 8.58 -2.98
C ILE A 138 -0.54 9.23 -3.05
N VAL A 139 -0.02 9.40 -4.28
CA VAL A 139 1.22 10.13 -4.54
C VAL A 139 0.92 11.27 -5.50
N VAL A 140 1.33 12.48 -5.14
CA VAL A 140 1.20 13.68 -5.96
C VAL A 140 2.57 14.32 -6.08
N ASP A 141 3.01 14.59 -7.32
CA ASP A 141 4.31 15.17 -7.61
C ASP A 141 5.47 14.42 -6.91
N GLY A 142 5.42 13.08 -6.91
CA GLY A 142 6.42 12.20 -6.30
C GLY A 142 6.42 12.18 -4.76
N ARG A 143 5.38 12.70 -4.10
CA ARG A 143 5.24 12.75 -2.63
C ARG A 143 3.96 12.08 -2.17
N VAL A 144 4.07 11.29 -1.10
CA VAL A 144 2.90 10.69 -0.46
C VAL A 144 1.98 11.78 0.10
N LEU A 145 0.70 11.69 -0.23
CA LEU A 145 -0.35 12.51 0.39
C LEU A 145 -0.85 11.81 1.65
N GLU A 146 -0.45 12.30 2.83
CA GLU A 146 -0.90 11.70 4.10
C GLU A 146 -2.18 12.35 4.65
N GLY A 147 -2.37 13.64 4.39
CA GLY A 147 -3.44 14.45 4.97
C GLY A 147 -3.26 14.75 6.47
N PRO A 148 -4.11 15.63 7.04
CA PRO A 148 -4.00 16.04 8.44
C PRO A 148 -4.35 14.91 9.43
N ASN A 149 -5.16 13.95 9.00
CA ASN A 149 -5.60 12.83 9.82
C ASN A 149 -4.72 11.57 9.62
N ALA A 150 -3.71 11.63 8.72
CA ALA A 150 -2.89 10.49 8.30
C ALA A 150 -3.74 9.27 7.86
N ILE A 151 -4.76 9.51 7.02
CA ILE A 151 -5.69 8.49 6.51
C ILE A 151 -5.99 8.68 5.01
N ALA A 152 -5.23 9.52 4.30
CA ALA A 152 -5.42 9.64 2.86
C ALA A 152 -5.13 8.28 2.20
N GLY A 153 -6.04 7.83 1.34
CA GLY A 153 -5.94 6.51 0.72
C GLY A 153 -6.69 5.38 1.45
N GLU A 154 -7.30 5.60 2.61
CA GLU A 154 -8.13 4.63 3.35
C GLU A 154 -9.49 4.36 2.65
N TRP A 155 -9.47 4.21 1.34
CA TRP A 155 -10.65 4.06 0.49
C TRP A 155 -11.37 2.73 0.70
N GLY A 156 -10.65 1.69 1.15
CA GLY A 156 -11.19 0.37 1.43
C GLY A 156 -12.30 0.38 2.48
N HIS A 157 -12.31 1.39 3.36
CA HIS A 157 -13.34 1.59 4.37
C HIS A 157 -14.44 2.59 3.97
N ASN A 158 -14.42 3.10 2.74
CA ASN A 158 -15.57 3.81 2.16
C ASN A 158 -16.67 2.79 1.78
N PRO A 159 -17.94 3.20 1.77
CA PRO A 159 -19.02 2.32 1.30
C PRO A 159 -18.84 1.99 -0.19
N LEU A 160 -19.15 0.76 -0.58
CA LEU A 160 -19.21 0.39 -2.00
C LEU A 160 -20.24 1.28 -2.71
N PRO A 161 -19.85 2.02 -3.77
CA PRO A 161 -20.76 2.92 -4.47
C PRO A 161 -21.93 2.15 -5.11
N ARG A 162 -23.16 2.68 -4.98
CA ARG A 162 -24.36 2.16 -5.65
C ARG A 162 -24.48 0.63 -5.57
N PRO A 163 -24.61 0.05 -4.37
CA PRO A 163 -24.68 -1.40 -4.22
C PRO A 163 -25.85 -1.98 -5.04
N ALA A 164 -25.58 -2.99 -5.84
CA ALA A 164 -26.60 -3.72 -6.59
C ALA A 164 -27.33 -4.73 -5.70
N ALA A 165 -28.40 -5.35 -6.19
CA ALA A 165 -29.13 -6.38 -5.44
C ALA A 165 -28.22 -7.55 -4.99
N ALA A 166 -27.24 -7.92 -5.79
CA ALA A 166 -26.25 -8.95 -5.47
C ALA A 166 -25.23 -8.54 -4.37
N ASP A 167 -25.20 -7.26 -4.01
CA ASP A 167 -24.33 -6.72 -2.94
C ASP A 167 -25.06 -6.69 -1.59
N LEU A 168 -26.34 -7.01 -1.58
CA LEU A 168 -27.19 -6.98 -0.39
C LEU A 168 -27.39 -8.38 0.22
N PRO A 169 -27.57 -8.48 1.55
CA PRO A 169 -27.43 -7.42 2.54
C PRO A 169 -25.98 -6.91 2.65
N LEU A 170 -25.80 -5.64 3.06
CA LEU A 170 -24.47 -5.07 3.21
C LEU A 170 -23.58 -5.90 4.14
N ARG A 171 -22.39 -6.20 3.73
CA ARG A 171 -21.44 -7.06 4.45
C ARG A 171 -20.84 -6.33 5.66
N PRO A 172 -20.81 -6.95 6.85
CA PRO A 172 -20.16 -6.37 8.02
C PRO A 172 -18.65 -6.20 7.79
N CYS A 173 -18.08 -5.10 8.28
CA CYS A 173 -16.65 -4.80 8.27
C CYS A 173 -16.12 -4.75 9.70
N TYR A 174 -14.88 -5.16 9.92
CA TYR A 174 -14.23 -5.09 11.23
C TYR A 174 -14.06 -3.66 11.76
N CYS A 175 -14.16 -2.64 10.90
CA CYS A 175 -14.18 -1.24 11.31
C CYS A 175 -15.49 -0.82 12.03
N GLY A 176 -16.43 -1.74 12.24
CA GLY A 176 -17.72 -1.51 12.90
C GLY A 176 -18.84 -1.02 11.97
N ARG A 177 -18.55 -0.81 10.69
CA ARG A 177 -19.54 -0.43 9.65
C ARG A 177 -19.91 -1.62 8.78
N ALA A 178 -20.85 -1.42 7.86
CA ALA A 178 -21.22 -2.41 6.86
C ALA A 178 -21.10 -1.81 5.45
N GLY A 179 -20.85 -2.67 4.44
CA GLY A 179 -20.80 -2.29 3.04
C GLY A 179 -19.50 -1.61 2.61
N CYS A 180 -18.43 -1.72 3.41
CA CYS A 180 -17.12 -1.18 3.03
C CYS A 180 -16.57 -1.87 1.77
N ILE A 181 -15.92 -1.11 0.88
CA ILE A 181 -15.28 -1.61 -0.35
C ILE A 181 -14.43 -2.86 -0.08
N GLU A 182 -13.66 -2.88 1.01
CA GLU A 182 -12.84 -4.02 1.39
C GLU A 182 -13.62 -5.31 1.51
N THR A 183 -14.84 -5.28 2.04
CA THR A 183 -15.64 -6.49 2.25
C THR A 183 -16.07 -7.17 0.94
N TYR A 184 -15.92 -6.49 -0.19
CA TYR A 184 -16.25 -6.96 -1.54
C TYR A 184 -15.02 -7.19 -2.42
N LEU A 185 -13.95 -6.41 -2.23
CA LEU A 185 -12.80 -6.37 -3.14
C LEU A 185 -11.52 -7.00 -2.59
N CYS A 186 -11.50 -7.49 -1.34
CA CYS A 186 -10.36 -8.27 -0.85
C CYS A 186 -10.34 -9.68 -1.46
N GLY A 187 -9.18 -10.32 -1.50
CA GLY A 187 -9.01 -11.68 -2.03
C GLY A 187 -9.97 -12.69 -1.39
N PRO A 188 -10.07 -12.75 -0.04
CA PRO A 188 -11.05 -13.62 0.62
C PRO A 188 -12.51 -13.37 0.21
N ALA A 189 -12.86 -12.16 -0.19
CA ALA A 189 -14.21 -11.87 -0.70
C ALA A 189 -14.45 -12.50 -2.07
N LEU A 190 -13.47 -12.43 -2.95
CA LEU A 190 -13.52 -13.09 -4.27
C LEU A 190 -13.60 -14.63 -4.11
N GLU A 191 -12.77 -15.20 -3.24
CA GLU A 191 -12.77 -16.65 -2.98
C GLU A 191 -14.14 -17.16 -2.47
N ARG A 192 -14.78 -16.43 -1.55
CA ARG A 192 -16.13 -16.79 -1.05
C ARG A 192 -17.20 -16.83 -2.14
N GLU A 193 -16.99 -16.11 -3.24
CA GLU A 193 -17.96 -16.06 -4.36
C GLU A 193 -17.66 -17.05 -5.48
N GLY A 194 -16.63 -17.88 -5.33
CA GLY A 194 -16.22 -18.90 -6.30
C GLY A 194 -14.82 -18.73 -6.85
N GLY A 195 -14.11 -17.71 -6.38
CA GLY A 195 -12.70 -17.47 -6.71
C GLY A 195 -12.46 -17.00 -8.16
N PRO A 196 -11.19 -16.84 -8.54
CA PRO A 196 -10.80 -16.33 -9.86
C PRO A 196 -11.08 -17.31 -11.01
N ALA A 197 -11.39 -18.57 -10.71
CA ALA A 197 -11.78 -19.55 -11.72
C ALA A 197 -13.26 -19.47 -12.14
N SER A 198 -14.09 -18.72 -11.39
CA SER A 198 -15.50 -18.52 -11.70
C SER A 198 -15.71 -17.24 -12.50
N ASP A 199 -16.10 -17.37 -13.77
CA ASP A 199 -16.42 -16.20 -14.62
C ASP A 199 -17.52 -15.32 -14.02
N ALA A 200 -18.54 -15.90 -13.38
CA ALA A 200 -19.60 -15.15 -12.74
C ALA A 200 -19.10 -14.37 -11.50
N ALA A 201 -18.21 -14.95 -10.71
CA ALA A 201 -17.58 -14.26 -9.58
C ALA A 201 -16.68 -13.12 -10.06
N LEU A 202 -15.86 -13.37 -11.07
CA LEU A 202 -15.01 -12.36 -11.67
C LEU A 202 -15.81 -11.21 -12.28
N ALA A 203 -16.88 -11.49 -13.03
CA ALA A 203 -17.72 -10.45 -13.62
C ALA A 203 -18.32 -9.51 -12.57
N ARG A 204 -18.78 -10.06 -11.42
CA ARG A 204 -19.25 -9.26 -10.29
C ARG A 204 -18.13 -8.47 -9.62
N TYR A 205 -16.96 -9.09 -9.47
CA TYR A 205 -15.79 -8.43 -8.90
C TYR A 205 -15.34 -7.24 -9.74
N GLU A 206 -15.23 -7.42 -11.05
CA GLU A 206 -14.86 -6.39 -12.02
C GLU A 206 -15.83 -5.21 -12.00
N GLU A 207 -17.13 -5.49 -11.94
CA GLU A 207 -18.16 -4.45 -11.85
C GLU A 207 -18.04 -3.63 -10.55
N ARG A 208 -17.84 -4.29 -9.41
CA ARG A 208 -17.61 -3.62 -8.13
C ARG A 208 -16.33 -2.80 -8.11
N LEU A 209 -15.25 -3.35 -8.69
CA LEU A 209 -13.97 -2.66 -8.77
C LEU A 209 -14.08 -1.42 -9.67
N ALA A 210 -14.75 -1.53 -10.82
CA ALA A 210 -14.99 -0.41 -11.72
C ALA A 210 -15.75 0.73 -11.02
N ARG A 211 -16.85 0.42 -10.32
CA ARG A 211 -17.61 1.42 -9.54
C ARG A 211 -16.79 2.06 -8.42
N ALA A 212 -16.02 1.25 -7.69
CA ALA A 212 -15.22 1.75 -6.60
C ALA A 212 -14.09 2.68 -7.10
N LEU A 213 -13.39 2.28 -8.17
CA LEU A 213 -12.32 3.09 -8.76
C LEU A 213 -12.87 4.34 -9.46
N ALA A 214 -14.04 4.29 -10.08
CA ALA A 214 -14.71 5.47 -10.63
C ALA A 214 -14.96 6.54 -9.56
N GLY A 215 -15.28 6.14 -8.32
CA GLY A 215 -15.38 7.08 -7.20
C GLY A 215 -14.04 7.78 -6.90
N VAL A 216 -12.93 7.07 -7.03
CA VAL A 216 -11.59 7.65 -6.88
C VAL A 216 -11.27 8.57 -8.06
N ILE A 217 -11.57 8.17 -9.29
CA ILE A 217 -11.36 9.00 -10.49
C ILE A 217 -12.15 10.30 -10.37
N ASN A 218 -13.42 10.26 -9.97
CA ASN A 218 -14.25 11.45 -9.79
C ASN A 218 -13.76 12.43 -8.70
N LEU A 219 -12.92 11.99 -7.76
CA LEU A 219 -12.43 12.83 -6.66
C LEU A 219 -10.97 13.25 -6.85
N LEU A 220 -10.13 12.38 -7.39
CA LEU A 220 -8.69 12.56 -7.44
C LEU A 220 -8.18 12.82 -8.85
N ASP A 221 -8.90 12.33 -9.87
CA ASP A 221 -8.51 12.37 -11.29
C ASP A 221 -7.05 11.93 -11.53
N PRO A 222 -6.66 10.70 -11.13
CA PRO A 222 -5.27 10.28 -11.19
C PRO A 222 -4.86 9.96 -12.63
N ASP A 223 -3.59 10.23 -12.97
CA ASP A 223 -3.02 9.83 -14.27
C ASP A 223 -2.97 8.29 -14.40
N VAL A 224 -2.73 7.61 -13.27
CA VAL A 224 -2.63 6.17 -13.23
C VAL A 224 -3.10 5.60 -11.89
N ILE A 225 -3.80 4.48 -11.97
CA ILE A 225 -4.11 3.60 -10.84
C ILE A 225 -3.26 2.35 -11.00
N VAL A 226 -2.48 2.01 -9.97
CA VAL A 226 -1.61 0.82 -9.97
C VAL A 226 -2.14 -0.20 -9.00
N LEU A 227 -2.42 -1.42 -9.48
CA LEU A 227 -2.90 -2.51 -8.65
C LEU A 227 -1.74 -3.37 -8.16
N GLY A 228 -1.75 -3.68 -6.88
CA GLY A 228 -0.89 -4.65 -6.19
C GLY A 228 -1.68 -5.65 -5.35
N GLY A 229 -0.96 -6.54 -4.68
CA GLY A 229 -1.56 -7.65 -3.94
C GLY A 229 -1.94 -8.83 -4.84
N GLY A 230 -2.37 -9.95 -4.23
CA GLY A 230 -2.60 -11.20 -4.95
C GLY A 230 -3.64 -11.11 -6.07
N VAL A 231 -4.69 -10.31 -5.90
CA VAL A 231 -5.75 -10.14 -6.90
C VAL A 231 -5.25 -9.38 -8.14
N SER A 232 -4.23 -8.53 -8.01
CA SER A 232 -3.63 -7.82 -9.15
C SER A 232 -3.04 -8.75 -10.22
N ASN A 233 -2.84 -10.03 -9.90
CA ASN A 233 -2.37 -11.04 -10.84
C ASN A 233 -3.44 -11.51 -11.85
N ILE A 234 -4.70 -11.12 -11.66
CA ILE A 234 -5.79 -11.46 -12.59
C ILE A 234 -5.72 -10.54 -13.80
N GLY A 235 -5.12 -11.01 -14.90
CA GLY A 235 -4.81 -10.19 -16.07
C GLY A 235 -6.03 -9.51 -16.73
N ARG A 236 -7.20 -10.16 -16.71
CA ARG A 236 -8.41 -9.59 -17.32
C ARG A 236 -8.91 -8.31 -16.66
N LEU A 237 -8.54 -8.02 -15.40
CA LEU A 237 -8.91 -6.77 -14.70
C LEU A 237 -8.45 -5.53 -15.47
N TYR A 238 -7.29 -5.60 -16.13
CA TYR A 238 -6.67 -4.45 -16.81
C TYR A 238 -7.35 -4.08 -18.14
N THR A 239 -8.23 -4.92 -18.63
CA THR A 239 -9.04 -4.66 -19.83
C THR A 239 -10.51 -4.45 -19.49
N THR A 240 -11.06 -5.27 -18.59
CA THR A 240 -12.50 -5.26 -18.29
C THR A 240 -12.91 -4.12 -17.36
N VAL A 241 -12.07 -3.75 -16.38
CA VAL A 241 -12.37 -2.67 -15.44
C VAL A 241 -12.37 -1.30 -16.15
N PRO A 242 -11.33 -0.92 -16.95
CA PRO A 242 -11.37 0.31 -17.71
C PRO A 242 -12.52 0.40 -18.72
N ALA A 243 -12.93 -0.72 -19.30
CA ALA A 243 -14.07 -0.75 -20.22
C ALA A 243 -15.41 -0.43 -19.52
N ARG A 244 -15.50 -0.56 -18.20
CA ARG A 244 -16.73 -0.39 -17.41
C ARG A 244 -16.79 0.91 -16.61
N TRP A 245 -15.64 1.41 -16.10
CA TRP A 245 -15.66 2.55 -15.18
C TRP A 245 -16.19 3.85 -15.79
N GLY A 246 -16.10 4.02 -17.15
CA GLY A 246 -16.66 5.16 -17.85
C GLY A 246 -18.16 5.36 -17.62
N GLU A 247 -18.93 4.31 -17.36
CA GLU A 247 -20.35 4.38 -17.02
C GLU A 247 -20.60 5.06 -15.65
N HIS A 248 -19.56 5.16 -14.82
CA HIS A 248 -19.63 5.65 -13.44
C HIS A 248 -18.82 6.94 -13.20
N VAL A 249 -18.02 7.35 -14.19
CA VAL A 249 -17.19 8.57 -14.13
C VAL A 249 -17.96 9.74 -14.76
N PHE A 250 -17.92 10.89 -14.12
CA PHE A 250 -18.55 12.12 -14.60
C PHE A 250 -17.63 12.84 -15.61
N SER A 251 -17.38 12.20 -16.73
CA SER A 251 -16.58 12.74 -17.83
C SER A 251 -17.02 12.11 -19.15
N ASP A 252 -16.81 12.79 -20.25
CA ASP A 252 -17.00 12.30 -21.62
C ASP A 252 -15.86 11.37 -22.06
N HIS A 253 -14.72 11.44 -21.38
CA HIS A 253 -13.55 10.59 -21.60
C HIS A 253 -12.83 10.32 -20.31
N VAL A 254 -12.27 9.12 -20.13
CA VAL A 254 -11.46 8.73 -18.97
C VAL A 254 -10.06 8.35 -19.46
N ALA A 255 -9.09 9.25 -19.21
CA ALA A 255 -7.69 9.08 -19.59
C ALA A 255 -6.86 8.34 -18.53
N THR A 256 -7.41 8.12 -17.34
CA THR A 256 -6.74 7.37 -16.25
C THR A 256 -6.35 5.98 -16.74
N ARG A 257 -5.08 5.59 -16.55
CA ARG A 257 -4.60 4.25 -16.86
C ARG A 257 -4.77 3.30 -15.68
N LEU A 258 -5.02 2.03 -15.94
CA LEU A 258 -5.00 0.96 -14.93
C LEU A 258 -3.82 0.04 -15.23
N GLU A 259 -2.86 -0.01 -14.31
CA GLU A 259 -1.61 -0.71 -14.51
C GLU A 259 -1.35 -1.76 -13.43
N ARG A 260 -0.63 -2.81 -13.79
CA ARG A 260 -0.11 -3.78 -12.83
C ARG A 260 1.17 -3.25 -12.19
N ASN A 261 1.36 -3.53 -10.91
CA ASN A 261 2.58 -3.16 -10.19
C ASN A 261 3.84 -3.74 -10.84
N ALA A 262 4.91 -2.94 -10.89
CA ALA A 262 6.16 -3.32 -11.55
C ALA A 262 7.05 -4.23 -10.69
N HIS A 263 6.99 -4.08 -9.35
CA HIS A 263 7.95 -4.73 -8.44
C HIS A 263 7.36 -5.91 -7.65
N GLY A 264 6.12 -6.32 -7.95
CA GLY A 264 5.46 -7.44 -7.28
C GLY A 264 5.40 -7.23 -5.76
N ASP A 265 5.80 -8.27 -4.99
CA ASP A 265 5.82 -8.21 -3.52
C ASP A 265 6.85 -7.23 -2.93
N SER A 266 7.73 -6.66 -3.76
CA SER A 266 8.80 -5.77 -3.29
C SER A 266 8.43 -4.30 -3.32
N SER A 267 7.25 -3.92 -3.86
CA SER A 267 6.87 -2.50 -3.97
C SER A 267 6.82 -1.82 -2.61
N GLY A 268 6.30 -2.48 -1.56
CA GLY A 268 6.23 -1.91 -0.21
C GLY A 268 7.61 -1.56 0.35
N VAL A 269 8.54 -2.52 0.35
CA VAL A 269 9.89 -2.32 0.89
C VAL A 269 10.71 -1.31 0.08
N ARG A 270 10.52 -1.27 -1.26
CA ARG A 270 11.16 -0.26 -2.13
C ARG A 270 10.63 1.15 -1.83
N GLY A 271 9.31 1.29 -1.71
CA GLY A 271 8.68 2.56 -1.38
C GLY A 271 9.12 3.10 -0.02
N ALA A 272 9.33 2.23 0.95
CA ALA A 272 9.92 2.61 2.22
C ALA A 272 11.31 3.26 2.02
N ALA A 273 12.17 2.70 1.17
CA ALA A 273 13.47 3.28 0.84
C ALA A 273 13.36 4.68 0.19
N TRP A 274 12.29 4.93 -0.57
CA TRP A 274 12.03 6.21 -1.23
C TRP A 274 11.42 7.29 -0.33
N LEU A 275 11.07 7.00 0.91
CA LEU A 275 10.45 7.99 1.82
C LEU A 275 11.30 9.24 2.06
N TRP A 276 12.61 9.15 1.89
CA TRP A 276 13.51 10.30 2.03
C TRP A 276 13.55 11.22 0.79
N GLY A 277 12.79 10.89 -0.24
CA GLY A 277 12.75 11.63 -1.50
C GLY A 277 13.95 11.30 -2.40
N GLY A 278 13.95 11.90 -3.57
CA GLY A 278 14.93 11.66 -4.62
C GLY A 278 14.26 10.88 -5.75
N THR A 279 14.23 11.51 -6.94
CA THR A 279 13.93 10.79 -8.18
C THR A 279 15.22 10.03 -8.55
N PRO A 280 15.14 8.79 -9.08
CA PRO A 280 16.30 8.15 -9.68
C PRO A 280 16.95 9.10 -10.69
N ALA A 281 18.26 9.21 -10.67
CA ALA A 281 18.98 9.93 -11.73
C ALA A 281 18.62 9.27 -13.08
N ARG A 282 18.13 10.06 -14.02
CA ARG A 282 17.81 9.63 -15.38
C ARG A 282 19.07 9.20 -16.12
#